data_30fecd100b51fcfac2fd40d4fd9218d2
#
_entry.id   30fecd100b51fcfac2fd40d4fd9218d2
#
_cell.length_a   1.000
_cell.length_b   1.000
_cell.length_c   1.000
_cell.angle_alpha   90.00
_cell.angle_beta   90.00
_cell.angle_gamma   90.00
#
_symmetry.space_group_name_H-M   'P 1'
#
loop_
_entity.id
_entity.type
_entity.pdbx_description
1 polymer ?
#
loop_
_entity_poly.entity_id
_entity_poly.type
_entity_poly.pdbx_seq_one_letter_code
_entity_poly.pdbx_strand_id
1 'polypeptide(L)'
;DDELASEKVIEQIVTGFGYDLVEMQRSAGGLLRVTIDYPWEQNDLAGNDRRITVEDCEKVTRQLQFSLEVDGVQYSRLEVSSPGIDRPLRNEKDFERFVGSEIDLTLREPIGLAANGQVSALRKKFRGTLERVEMSDGVLANAADQNHWQIVWSDAPPVKPGVRISKKRAPQPVQVLGFRLNE
;
A
#
# COMPACT_ATOMS: atom_id res chain seq x y z
N ASP A 1 -17.74 11.85 -14.40
CA ASP A 1 -18.73 11.63 -13.35
C ASP A 1 -19.24 10.18 -13.29
N ASP A 2 -19.31 9.47 -14.42
CA ASP A 2 -19.69 8.05 -14.45
C ASP A 2 -18.65 7.14 -13.77
N GLU A 3 -17.39 7.52 -13.78
CA GLU A 3 -16.31 6.76 -13.16
C GLU A 3 -16.41 6.76 -11.63
N LEU A 4 -16.71 7.90 -11.02
CA LEU A 4 -16.91 8.03 -9.56
C LEU A 4 -18.17 7.27 -9.10
N ALA A 5 -19.24 7.31 -9.89
CA ALA A 5 -20.48 6.58 -9.59
C ALA A 5 -20.23 5.06 -9.64
N SER A 6 -19.48 4.58 -10.64
CA SER A 6 -19.10 3.17 -10.77
C SER A 6 -18.21 2.71 -9.62
N GLU A 7 -17.25 3.53 -9.19
CA GLU A 7 -16.38 3.23 -8.06
C GLU A 7 -17.17 3.05 -6.75
N LYS A 8 -18.12 3.94 -6.49
CA LYS A 8 -19.00 3.85 -5.31
C LYS A 8 -19.83 2.57 -5.29
N VAL A 9 -20.40 2.19 -6.42
CA VAL A 9 -21.19 0.94 -6.55
C VAL A 9 -20.30 -0.27 -6.28
N ILE A 10 -19.12 -0.30 -6.87
CA ILE A 10 -18.17 -1.40 -6.69
C ILE A 10 -17.72 -1.48 -5.23
N GLU A 11 -17.40 -0.36 -4.62
CA GLU A 11 -17.02 -0.30 -3.20
C GLU A 11 -18.12 -0.81 -2.28
N GLN A 12 -19.37 -0.42 -2.50
CA GLN A 12 -20.51 -0.88 -1.72
C GLN A 12 -20.70 -2.40 -1.83
N ILE A 13 -20.53 -2.96 -3.00
CA ILE A 13 -20.66 -4.41 -3.22
C ILE A 13 -19.53 -5.16 -2.52
N VAL A 14 -18.30 -4.71 -2.70
CA VAL A 14 -17.11 -5.32 -2.09
C VAL A 14 -17.20 -5.29 -0.56
N THR A 15 -17.54 -4.14 0.02
CA THR A 15 -17.71 -4.01 1.47
C THR A 15 -18.93 -4.78 2.00
N GLY A 16 -20.00 -4.87 1.23
CA GLY A 16 -21.18 -5.65 1.58
C GLY A 16 -20.91 -7.15 1.74
N PHE A 17 -19.92 -7.68 1.01
CA PHE A 17 -19.46 -9.06 1.17
C PHE A 17 -18.42 -9.25 2.29
N GLY A 18 -18.00 -8.18 2.94
CA GLY A 18 -17.00 -8.22 4.01
C GLY A 18 -15.57 -8.13 3.53
N TYR A 19 -15.33 -7.58 2.34
CA TYR A 19 -13.98 -7.33 1.80
C TYR A 19 -13.67 -5.84 1.75
N ASP A 20 -12.40 -5.49 1.62
CA ASP A 20 -11.94 -4.14 1.33
C ASP A 20 -11.65 -3.99 -0.17
N LEU A 21 -12.03 -2.86 -0.74
CA LEU A 21 -11.62 -2.45 -2.07
C LEU A 21 -10.21 -1.82 -1.98
N VAL A 22 -9.22 -2.50 -2.52
CA VAL A 22 -7.83 -2.03 -2.52
C VAL A 22 -7.60 -1.06 -3.67
N GLU A 23 -8.05 -1.42 -4.87
CA GLU A 23 -7.82 -0.66 -6.08
C GLU A 23 -8.86 -1.00 -7.14
N MET A 24 -9.23 0.01 -7.92
CA MET A 24 -10.03 -0.14 -9.11
C MET A 24 -9.31 0.54 -10.27
N GLN A 25 -9.10 -0.19 -11.36
CA GLN A 25 -8.43 0.34 -12.56
C GLN A 25 -9.28 0.11 -13.79
N ARG A 26 -9.36 1.13 -14.62
CA ARG A 26 -9.88 1.02 -15.98
C ARG A 26 -8.72 1.18 -16.95
N SER A 27 -8.56 0.22 -17.85
CA SER A 27 -7.57 0.34 -18.91
C SER A 27 -8.22 0.55 -20.27
N ALA A 28 -7.40 0.99 -21.23
CA ALA A 28 -7.82 1.13 -22.62
C ALA A 28 -8.39 -0.20 -23.11
N GLY A 29 -9.50 -0.14 -23.87
CA GLY A 29 -10.20 -1.33 -24.34
C GLY A 29 -11.32 -1.82 -23.42
N GLY A 30 -11.61 -1.10 -22.32
CA GLY A 30 -12.75 -1.38 -21.44
C GLY A 30 -12.51 -2.47 -20.40
N LEU A 31 -11.26 -2.81 -20.10
CA LEU A 31 -10.93 -3.71 -19.00
C LEU A 31 -11.16 -2.97 -17.66
N LEU A 32 -11.98 -3.57 -16.82
CA LEU A 32 -12.21 -3.12 -15.44
C LEU A 32 -11.58 -4.13 -14.49
N ARG A 33 -10.55 -3.69 -13.77
CA ARG A 33 -9.86 -4.52 -12.78
C ARG A 33 -10.18 -4.04 -11.37
N VAL A 34 -10.65 -4.97 -10.54
CA VAL A 34 -11.01 -4.73 -9.15
C VAL A 34 -10.12 -5.60 -8.27
N THR A 35 -9.40 -4.97 -7.36
CA THR A 35 -8.54 -5.67 -6.40
C THR A 35 -9.18 -5.61 -5.03
N ILE A 36 -9.38 -6.79 -4.42
CA ILE A 36 -10.03 -6.93 -3.11
C ILE A 36 -9.08 -7.58 -2.11
N ASP A 37 -9.28 -7.29 -0.82
CA ASP A 37 -8.54 -7.90 0.27
C ASP A 37 -9.48 -8.10 1.46
N TYR A 38 -9.04 -8.86 2.45
CA TYR A 38 -9.76 -8.92 3.73
C TYR A 38 -9.52 -7.65 4.53
N PRO A 39 -10.54 -7.15 5.25
CA PRO A 39 -10.37 -6.01 6.14
C PRO A 39 -9.37 -6.34 7.24
N TRP A 40 -8.56 -5.36 7.60
CA TRP A 40 -7.64 -5.47 8.72
C TRP A 40 -8.20 -4.74 9.94
N GLU A 41 -8.12 -5.40 11.09
CA GLU A 41 -8.45 -4.81 12.38
C GLU A 41 -7.19 -4.77 13.25
N GLN A 42 -7.05 -3.73 14.06
CA GLN A 42 -5.87 -3.53 14.92
C GLN A 42 -5.64 -4.71 15.88
N ASN A 43 -6.67 -5.49 16.17
CA ASN A 43 -6.61 -6.64 17.05
C ASN A 43 -6.27 -7.95 16.30
N ASP A 44 -6.10 -7.88 15.00
CA ASP A 44 -5.64 -9.03 14.24
C ASP A 44 -4.18 -9.29 14.57
N LEU A 45 -3.96 -10.22 15.47
CA LEU A 45 -2.62 -10.67 15.85
C LEU A 45 -1.89 -11.19 14.62
N ALA A 46 -0.60 -10.88 14.53
CA ALA A 46 0.28 -11.39 13.51
C ALA A 46 0.13 -12.91 13.39
N GLY A 47 -0.43 -13.39 12.28
CA GLY A 47 -0.71 -14.80 12.06
C GLY A 47 -2.09 -15.10 11.47
N ASN A 48 -3.01 -14.15 11.50
CA ASN A 48 -4.30 -14.28 10.83
C ASN A 48 -4.18 -13.73 9.39
N ASP A 49 -3.23 -14.26 8.67
CA ASP A 49 -2.95 -13.88 7.27
C ASP A 49 -4.00 -14.51 6.35
N ARG A 50 -5.23 -13.97 6.42
CA ARG A 50 -6.31 -14.38 5.53
C ARG A 50 -5.99 -13.93 4.13
N ARG A 51 -5.91 -14.90 3.23
CA ARG A 51 -5.68 -14.63 1.81
C ARG A 51 -6.97 -14.77 1.04
N ILE A 52 -7.19 -13.84 0.11
CA ILE A 52 -8.29 -13.91 -0.84
C ILE A 52 -8.13 -15.18 -1.70
N THR A 53 -9.19 -15.96 -1.77
CA THR A 53 -9.26 -17.19 -2.56
C THR A 53 -9.92 -16.95 -3.91
N VAL A 54 -9.84 -17.94 -4.80
CA VAL A 54 -10.54 -17.92 -6.09
C VAL A 54 -12.05 -17.83 -5.87
N GLU A 55 -12.58 -18.52 -4.87
CA GLU A 55 -14.00 -18.50 -4.52
C GLU A 55 -14.44 -17.10 -4.08
N ASP A 56 -13.61 -16.39 -3.32
CA ASP A 56 -13.88 -15.01 -2.94
C ASP A 56 -14.00 -14.12 -4.19
N CYS A 57 -13.06 -14.24 -5.11
CA CYS A 57 -13.08 -13.49 -6.36
C CYS A 57 -14.29 -13.81 -7.23
N GLU A 58 -14.66 -15.08 -7.35
CA GLU A 58 -15.84 -15.51 -8.10
C GLU A 58 -17.14 -14.94 -7.54
N LYS A 59 -17.29 -14.98 -6.23
CA LYS A 59 -18.45 -14.44 -5.52
C LYS A 59 -18.64 -12.94 -5.79
N VAL A 60 -17.57 -12.18 -5.69
CA VAL A 60 -17.58 -10.74 -5.98
C VAL A 60 -17.83 -10.49 -7.47
N THR A 61 -17.20 -11.25 -8.35
CA THR A 61 -17.36 -11.14 -9.80
C THR A 61 -18.82 -11.29 -10.20
N ARG A 62 -19.51 -12.32 -9.73
CA ARG A 62 -20.93 -12.58 -10.05
C ARG A 62 -21.82 -11.42 -9.65
N GLN A 63 -21.63 -10.90 -8.44
CA GLN A 63 -22.43 -9.78 -7.96
C GLN A 63 -22.13 -8.50 -8.71
N LEU A 64 -20.86 -8.23 -9.02
CA LEU A 64 -20.48 -7.08 -9.83
C LEU A 64 -21.04 -7.13 -11.24
N GLN A 65 -21.00 -8.27 -11.89
CA GLN A 65 -21.59 -8.46 -13.23
C GLN A 65 -23.07 -8.09 -13.24
N PHE A 66 -23.81 -8.57 -12.25
CA PHE A 66 -25.23 -8.25 -12.14
C PHE A 66 -25.49 -6.77 -11.87
N SER A 67 -24.82 -6.21 -10.87
CA SER A 67 -25.06 -4.83 -10.43
C SER A 67 -24.60 -3.79 -11.45
N LEU A 68 -23.47 -4.04 -12.11
CA LEU A 68 -22.96 -3.14 -13.15
C LEU A 68 -23.86 -3.16 -14.39
N GLU A 69 -24.45 -4.29 -14.73
CA GLU A 69 -25.43 -4.39 -15.81
C GLU A 69 -26.70 -3.58 -15.48
N VAL A 70 -27.22 -3.72 -14.25
CA VAL A 70 -28.39 -2.97 -13.78
C VAL A 70 -28.15 -1.46 -13.81
N ASP A 71 -26.96 -1.04 -13.42
CA ASP A 71 -26.58 0.38 -13.39
C ASP A 71 -26.11 0.92 -14.77
N GLY A 72 -26.10 0.08 -15.80
CA GLY A 72 -25.72 0.49 -17.15
C GLY A 72 -24.23 0.82 -17.33
N VAL A 73 -23.38 0.31 -16.46
CA VAL A 73 -21.92 0.53 -16.53
C VAL A 73 -21.33 -0.27 -17.68
N GLN A 74 -20.63 0.41 -18.57
CA GLN A 74 -20.00 -0.20 -19.73
C GLN A 74 -18.59 -0.69 -19.40
N TYR A 75 -18.32 -1.95 -19.69
CA TYR A 75 -16.98 -2.55 -19.66
C TYR A 75 -16.94 -3.74 -20.64
N SER A 76 -15.77 -4.03 -21.19
CA SER A 76 -15.60 -5.17 -22.07
C SER A 76 -15.17 -6.42 -21.31
N ARG A 77 -14.41 -6.27 -20.24
CA ARG A 77 -13.92 -7.36 -19.40
C ARG A 77 -13.82 -6.92 -17.95
N LEU A 78 -14.26 -7.79 -17.04
CA LEU A 78 -14.17 -7.60 -15.60
C LEU A 78 -13.19 -8.62 -15.01
N GLU A 79 -12.20 -8.13 -14.27
CA GLU A 79 -11.29 -8.96 -13.50
C GLU A 79 -11.34 -8.59 -12.03
N VAL A 80 -11.54 -9.59 -11.17
CA VAL A 80 -11.46 -9.45 -9.71
C VAL A 80 -10.28 -10.28 -9.22
N SER A 81 -9.38 -9.67 -8.48
CA SER A 81 -8.16 -10.32 -8.03
C SER A 81 -7.79 -9.96 -6.59
N SER A 82 -6.93 -10.76 -5.99
CA SER A 82 -6.25 -10.43 -4.74
C SER A 82 -5.11 -9.45 -4.98
N PRO A 83 -4.67 -8.71 -3.94
CA PRO A 83 -3.49 -7.89 -4.06
C PRO A 83 -2.25 -8.75 -4.30
N GLY A 84 -1.37 -8.29 -5.17
CA GLY A 84 -0.05 -8.88 -5.32
C GLY A 84 0.95 -8.33 -4.29
N ILE A 85 2.23 -8.58 -4.54
CA ILE A 85 3.34 -8.05 -3.74
C ILE A 85 3.33 -6.52 -3.75
N ASP A 86 2.93 -5.91 -4.85
CA ASP A 86 2.91 -4.46 -5.06
C ASP A 86 1.59 -3.82 -4.63
N ARG A 87 1.04 -4.26 -3.52
CA ARG A 87 -0.21 -3.72 -2.98
C ARG A 87 -0.05 -2.23 -2.66
N PRO A 88 -0.88 -1.35 -3.25
CA PRO A 88 -0.83 0.07 -2.91
C PRO A 88 -1.34 0.34 -1.49
N LEU A 89 -0.71 1.28 -0.80
CA LEU A 89 -1.13 1.76 0.51
C LEU A 89 -1.87 3.09 0.31
N ARG A 90 -3.18 3.10 0.58
CA ARG A 90 -4.07 4.21 0.20
C ARG A 90 -4.47 5.13 1.35
N ASN A 91 -4.43 4.63 2.56
CA ASN A 91 -4.91 5.35 3.75
C ASN A 91 -4.10 4.98 5.00
N GLU A 92 -4.35 5.68 6.09
CA GLU A 92 -3.65 5.45 7.36
C GLU A 92 -3.79 4.01 7.86
N LYS A 93 -4.95 3.42 7.67
CA LYS A 93 -5.23 2.04 8.09
C LYS A 93 -4.32 1.05 7.37
N ASP A 94 -4.08 1.26 6.08
CA ASP A 94 -3.14 0.47 5.29
C ASP A 94 -1.71 0.66 5.81
N PHE A 95 -1.32 1.89 6.12
CA PHE A 95 0.00 2.17 6.68
C PHE A 95 0.20 1.49 8.03
N GLU A 96 -0.78 1.52 8.92
CA GLU A 96 -0.72 0.82 10.21
C GLU A 96 -0.58 -0.69 10.03
N ARG A 97 -1.33 -1.27 9.08
CA ARG A 97 -1.29 -2.69 8.77
C ARG A 97 0.09 -3.16 8.32
N PHE A 98 0.79 -2.36 7.53
CA PHE A 98 2.06 -2.73 6.91
C PHE A 98 3.29 -2.13 7.58
N VAL A 99 3.17 -1.60 8.79
CA VAL A 99 4.33 -1.21 9.61
C VAL A 99 5.27 -2.41 9.76
N GLY A 100 6.55 -2.19 9.52
CA GLY A 100 7.57 -3.24 9.54
C GLY A 100 7.79 -3.93 8.20
N SER A 101 6.97 -3.62 7.19
CA SER A 101 7.12 -4.17 5.84
C SER A 101 7.98 -3.27 4.96
N GLU A 102 8.64 -3.87 3.98
CA GLU A 102 9.36 -3.11 2.95
C GLU A 102 8.35 -2.54 1.96
N ILE A 103 8.44 -1.23 1.72
CA ILE A 103 7.57 -0.51 0.79
C ILE A 103 8.38 0.27 -0.24
N ASP A 104 7.75 0.53 -1.37
CA ASP A 104 8.21 1.49 -2.36
C ASP A 104 7.44 2.81 -2.16
N LEU A 105 8.17 3.90 -2.03
CA LEU A 105 7.63 5.23 -1.84
C LEU A 105 8.02 6.13 -3.01
N THR A 106 7.05 6.83 -3.57
CA THR A 106 7.28 7.88 -4.56
C THR A 106 6.70 9.18 -4.05
N LEU A 107 7.54 10.17 -3.82
CA LEU A 107 7.11 11.50 -3.43
C LEU A 107 6.49 12.25 -4.62
N ARG A 108 5.54 13.12 -4.36
CA ARG A 108 4.95 13.98 -5.40
C ARG A 108 5.97 14.99 -5.91
N GLU A 109 6.82 15.50 -5.01
CA GLU A 109 7.89 16.43 -5.32
C GLU A 109 9.24 15.88 -4.86
N PRO A 110 10.36 16.29 -5.51
CA PRO A 110 11.69 15.87 -5.07
C PRO A 110 11.95 16.23 -3.61
N ILE A 111 12.79 15.42 -2.95
CA ILE A 111 13.12 15.60 -1.54
C ILE A 111 13.74 16.98 -1.23
N GLY A 112 14.43 17.59 -2.18
CA GLY A 112 14.97 18.94 -2.05
C GLY A 112 15.97 19.08 -0.91
N LEU A 113 15.81 20.13 -0.10
CA LEU A 113 16.70 20.48 1.01
C LEU A 113 16.72 19.43 2.13
N ALA A 114 15.68 18.63 2.29
CA ALA A 114 15.64 17.56 3.28
C ALA A 114 16.67 16.46 3.05
N ALA A 115 17.29 16.43 1.85
CA ALA A 115 18.32 15.46 1.51
C ALA A 115 19.62 15.63 2.33
N ASN A 116 19.92 16.83 2.84
CA ASN A 116 21.12 17.13 3.64
C ASN A 116 22.44 16.59 3.03
N GLY A 117 22.53 16.52 1.70
CA GLY A 117 23.71 15.99 1.01
C GLY A 117 23.86 14.47 1.06
N GLN A 118 22.95 13.73 1.72
CA GLN A 118 23.03 12.27 1.83
C GLN A 118 22.52 11.55 0.58
N VAL A 119 21.53 12.13 -0.10
CA VAL A 119 20.97 11.63 -1.36
C VAL A 119 20.78 12.80 -2.33
N SER A 120 20.53 12.51 -3.60
CA SER A 120 20.23 13.56 -4.58
C SER A 120 18.97 14.33 -4.18
N ALA A 121 19.06 15.68 -4.20
CA ALA A 121 17.91 16.54 -3.95
C ALA A 121 16.76 16.35 -4.96
N LEU A 122 17.03 15.74 -6.10
CA LEU A 122 16.04 15.43 -7.15
C LEU A 122 15.35 14.08 -6.94
N ARG A 123 15.78 13.31 -5.96
CA ARG A 123 15.26 11.97 -5.71
C ARG A 123 13.81 12.00 -5.24
N LYS A 124 12.96 11.20 -5.86
CA LYS A 124 11.54 11.01 -5.52
C LYS A 124 11.22 9.59 -5.07
N LYS A 125 12.00 8.61 -5.51
CA LYS A 125 11.71 7.18 -5.29
C LYS A 125 12.61 6.61 -4.21
N PHE A 126 11.98 5.91 -3.27
CA PHE A 126 12.65 5.29 -2.13
C PHE A 126 12.09 3.89 -1.91
N ARG A 127 12.92 3.00 -1.43
CA ARG A 127 12.52 1.67 -0.95
C ARG A 127 13.09 1.46 0.45
N GLY A 128 12.26 1.02 1.37
CA GLY A 128 12.69 0.76 2.73
C GLY A 128 11.55 0.24 3.60
N THR A 129 11.85 0.07 4.89
CA THR A 129 10.89 -0.42 5.86
C THR A 129 10.02 0.72 6.37
N LEU A 130 8.71 0.53 6.31
CA LEU A 130 7.74 1.49 6.83
C LEU A 130 7.72 1.43 8.36
N GLU A 131 7.86 2.58 8.98
CA GLU A 131 7.78 2.74 10.43
C GLU A 131 6.91 3.93 10.80
N ARG A 132 6.32 3.86 11.99
CA ARG A 132 5.62 4.99 12.59
C ARG A 132 6.64 5.91 13.25
N VAL A 133 6.46 7.23 13.11
CA VAL A 133 7.33 8.19 13.82
C VAL A 133 6.97 8.20 15.29
N GLU A 134 7.92 7.82 16.15
CA GLU A 134 7.80 7.93 17.59
C GLU A 134 8.47 9.22 18.08
N MET A 135 7.80 9.93 18.98
CA MET A 135 8.43 11.04 19.67
C MET A 135 9.47 10.55 20.67
N SER A 136 10.50 11.38 20.91
CA SER A 136 11.66 11.05 21.75
C SER A 136 11.32 10.64 23.19
N ASP A 137 10.09 10.83 23.66
CA ASP A 137 9.64 10.47 25.01
C ASP A 137 8.77 9.20 25.06
N GLY A 138 8.71 8.42 23.98
CA GLY A 138 7.86 7.23 23.91
C GLY A 138 6.36 7.55 23.89
N VAL A 139 6.00 8.82 23.81
CA VAL A 139 4.62 9.26 23.66
C VAL A 139 4.30 9.27 22.18
N LEU A 140 3.26 8.52 21.80
CA LEU A 140 2.72 8.61 20.45
C LEU A 140 2.38 10.05 20.15
N ALA A 141 2.82 10.54 19.00
CA ALA A 141 2.50 11.87 18.54
C ALA A 141 0.98 12.14 18.68
N ASN A 142 0.62 13.36 19.04
CA ASN A 142 -0.77 13.80 19.16
C ASN A 142 -1.58 13.42 17.92
N ALA A 143 -2.90 13.33 18.07
CA ALA A 143 -3.81 12.97 16.96
C ALA A 143 -3.59 13.78 15.68
N ALA A 144 -3.07 15.02 15.80
CA ALA A 144 -2.69 15.86 14.67
C ALA A 144 -1.44 15.37 13.92
N ASP A 145 -0.60 14.56 14.59
CA ASP A 145 0.65 14.04 14.04
C ASP A 145 0.54 12.55 13.60
N GLN A 146 -0.65 11.98 13.63
CA GLN A 146 -0.89 10.59 13.22
C GLN A 146 -0.55 10.32 11.75
N ASN A 147 -0.43 11.38 10.95
CA ASN A 147 -0.07 11.31 9.53
C ASN A 147 1.44 11.30 9.28
N HIS A 148 2.24 11.28 10.33
CA HIS A 148 3.69 11.22 10.20
C HIS A 148 4.19 9.79 10.17
N TRP A 149 4.82 9.44 9.06
CA TRP A 149 5.41 8.15 8.80
C TRP A 149 6.87 8.31 8.43
N GLN A 150 7.62 7.25 8.54
CA GLN A 150 9.00 7.23 8.09
C GLN A 150 9.32 5.94 7.35
N ILE A 151 10.25 6.05 6.43
CA ILE A 151 10.83 4.92 5.74
C ILE A 151 12.31 4.83 6.13
N VAL A 152 12.74 3.64 6.48
CA VAL A 152 14.12 3.37 6.91
C VAL A 152 14.78 2.45 5.91
N TRP A 153 15.92 2.85 5.37
CA TRP A 153 16.64 2.05 4.38
C TRP A 153 18.15 2.11 4.59
N SER A 154 18.84 1.19 3.95
CA SER A 154 20.29 1.17 3.85
C SER A 154 20.67 0.98 2.39
N ASP A 155 21.61 1.78 1.89
CA ASP A 155 22.14 1.66 0.53
C ASP A 155 23.18 0.53 0.41
N ALA A 156 23.33 -0.31 1.43
CA ALA A 156 24.18 -1.48 1.37
C ALA A 156 23.71 -2.42 0.24
N PRO A 157 24.63 -2.91 -0.63
CA PRO A 157 24.25 -3.86 -1.66
C PRO A 157 23.68 -5.13 -1.00
N PRO A 158 22.65 -5.75 -1.61
CA PRO A 158 22.07 -6.99 -1.08
C PRO A 158 23.15 -8.07 -0.99
N VAL A 159 23.22 -8.73 0.16
CA VAL A 159 24.13 -9.86 0.35
C VAL A 159 23.65 -11.02 -0.51
N LYS A 160 24.46 -11.47 -1.45
CA LYS A 160 24.14 -12.63 -2.27
C LYS A 160 24.04 -13.87 -1.39
N PRO A 161 23.07 -14.77 -1.63
CA PRO A 161 22.99 -16.04 -0.89
C PRO A 161 24.33 -16.80 -0.96
N GLY A 162 24.84 -17.24 0.19
CA GLY A 162 26.09 -17.99 0.27
C GLY A 162 27.36 -17.19 0.52
N VAL A 163 27.27 -15.86 0.57
CA VAL A 163 28.41 -15.00 0.92
C VAL A 163 28.46 -14.81 2.43
N ARG A 164 29.58 -15.21 3.05
CA ARG A 164 29.82 -14.95 4.47
C ARG A 164 30.01 -13.45 4.68
N ILE A 165 29.16 -12.87 5.56
CA ILE A 165 29.33 -11.49 5.98
C ILE A 165 30.61 -11.41 6.82
N SER A 166 31.60 -10.66 6.35
CA SER A 166 32.82 -10.40 7.12
C SER A 166 32.44 -9.58 8.36
N LYS A 167 32.83 -10.07 9.53
CA LYS A 167 32.65 -9.35 10.82
C LYS A 167 33.38 -7.99 10.86
N LYS A 168 34.20 -7.69 9.87
CA LYS A 168 34.98 -6.45 9.77
C LYS A 168 34.30 -5.35 8.95
N ARG A 169 33.14 -5.60 8.32
CA ARG A 169 32.39 -4.54 7.66
C ARG A 169 31.70 -3.67 8.71
N ALA A 170 32.08 -2.39 8.77
CA ALA A 170 31.32 -1.41 9.53
C ALA A 170 29.85 -1.45 9.06
N PRO A 171 28.88 -1.43 9.99
CA PRO A 171 27.48 -1.38 9.60
C PRO A 171 27.26 -0.13 8.73
N GLN A 172 26.63 -0.33 7.56
CA GLN A 172 26.28 0.78 6.68
C GLN A 172 25.29 1.70 7.43
N PRO A 173 25.45 3.03 7.31
CA PRO A 173 24.54 3.94 7.98
C PRO A 173 23.13 3.74 7.47
N VAL A 174 22.21 3.59 8.41
CA VAL A 174 20.77 3.52 8.13
C VAL A 174 20.28 4.92 7.86
N GLN A 175 19.53 5.10 6.76
CA GLN A 175 18.94 6.38 6.40
C GLN A 175 17.46 6.38 6.73
N VAL A 176 16.94 7.52 7.13
CA VAL A 176 15.54 7.71 7.53
C VAL A 176 14.95 8.91 6.79
N LEU A 177 13.79 8.70 6.18
CA LEU A 177 13.00 9.76 5.55
C LEU A 177 11.62 9.82 6.20
N GLY A 178 11.30 10.95 6.82
CA GLY A 178 9.94 11.23 7.30
C GLY A 178 9.06 11.77 6.18
N PHE A 179 7.81 11.37 6.14
CA PHE A 179 6.85 11.84 5.14
C PHE A 179 5.43 11.84 5.70
N ARG A 180 4.54 12.56 5.00
CA ARG A 180 3.10 12.58 5.29
C ARG A 180 2.33 11.99 4.10
N LEU A 181 1.11 11.50 4.35
CA LEU A 181 0.27 10.89 3.32
C LEU A 181 -0.05 11.80 2.13
N ASN A 182 0.04 13.10 2.32
CA ASN A 182 -0.25 14.09 1.27
C ASN A 182 1.00 14.59 0.53
N GLU A 183 2.18 14.09 0.85
CA GLU A 183 3.46 14.39 0.20
C GLU A 183 3.82 13.32 -0.84
#